data_494a5f197b11935ea49f710d1e7f23a8
#
_entry.id   494a5f197b11935ea49f710d1e7f23a8
#
_cell.length_a   1.000
_cell.length_b   1.000
_cell.length_c   1.000
_cell.angle_alpha   90.00
_cell.angle_beta   90.00
_cell.angle_gamma   90.00
#
_symmetry.space_group_name_H-M   'P 1'
#
loop_
_entity.id
_entity.type
_entity.pdbx_description
1 polymer ?
#
loop_
_entity_poly.entity_id
_entity_poly.type
_entity_poly.pdbx_seq_one_letter_code
_entity_poly.pdbx_strand_id
1 'polypeptide(L)'
;IMLAPKTFSGGLHPPTIKTTADKPIIALPMPDRVILHVSQHKGAPAKTILKITDKVACGDKIAVAGGFVSAPVHASIAGTIIGAGNFMHPMGVPSQAVVIERDKEAHMTEYNYEDGLALSPEEIKQRIQESGVVGLGGATFPTHVKLTTNDTSKLDTVILNGADCEPALTTDHRMMLEHPDEIINGLRLVMKVLNVKKGIIAIENNKMNAIELFDKKLAQD
;
A
#
# COMPACT_ATOMS: atom_id res chain seq x y z
N ILE A 1 19.37 -11.30 12.28
CA ILE A 1 19.39 -12.15 13.49
C ILE A 1 17.94 -12.38 13.90
N MET A 2 17.49 -13.64 13.80
CA MET A 2 16.15 -14.03 14.24
C MET A 2 16.05 -13.91 15.77
N LEU A 3 15.08 -13.14 16.25
CA LEU A 3 14.82 -13.02 17.68
C LEU A 3 13.91 -14.16 18.15
N ALA A 4 14.03 -14.56 19.41
CA ALA A 4 13.11 -15.55 20.00
C ALA A 4 11.66 -15.07 19.90
N PRO A 5 10.69 -15.97 19.65
CA PRO A 5 9.28 -15.63 19.60
C PRO A 5 8.83 -14.92 20.88
N LYS A 6 8.04 -13.86 20.72
CA LYS A 6 7.42 -13.11 21.81
C LYS A 6 5.96 -13.47 21.90
N THR A 7 5.44 -13.60 23.12
CA THR A 7 4.05 -13.89 23.38
C THR A 7 3.60 -13.19 24.67
N PHE A 8 2.31 -13.19 24.93
CA PHE A 8 1.68 -12.71 26.17
C PHE A 8 0.77 -13.81 26.73
N SER A 9 0.50 -13.77 28.03
CA SER A 9 -0.41 -14.71 28.67
C SER A 9 -1.87 -14.30 28.45
N GLY A 10 -2.75 -15.28 28.23
CA GLY A 10 -4.17 -15.07 27.97
C GLY A 10 -4.46 -14.79 26.48
N GLY A 11 -5.65 -14.31 26.19
CA GLY A 11 -6.15 -14.08 24.85
C GLY A 11 -6.96 -15.24 24.27
N LEU A 12 -7.64 -14.97 23.16
CA LEU A 12 -8.39 -15.95 22.39
C LEU A 12 -7.50 -16.46 21.24
N HIS A 13 -7.43 -17.79 21.11
CA HIS A 13 -6.71 -18.45 20.02
C HIS A 13 -7.70 -19.11 19.06
N PRO A 14 -8.26 -18.39 18.07
CA PRO A 14 -9.16 -18.97 17.10
C PRO A 14 -8.42 -19.97 16.20
N PRO A 15 -9.14 -20.97 15.63
CA PRO A 15 -8.55 -21.85 14.64
C PRO A 15 -8.00 -21.06 13.46
N THR A 16 -6.76 -21.30 13.10
CA THR A 16 -6.10 -20.65 11.96
C THR A 16 -6.32 -21.47 10.70
N ILE A 17 -7.23 -21.04 9.83
CA ILE A 17 -7.55 -21.72 8.57
C ILE A 17 -7.00 -20.87 7.42
N LYS A 18 -5.78 -21.17 6.96
CA LYS A 18 -5.07 -20.45 5.90
C LYS A 18 -5.16 -21.18 4.55
N THR A 19 -6.37 -21.34 4.00
CA THR A 19 -6.64 -22.15 2.79
C THR A 19 -5.96 -21.65 1.51
N THR A 20 -5.47 -20.40 1.51
CA THR A 20 -4.79 -19.76 0.38
C THR A 20 -3.30 -19.56 0.61
N ALA A 21 -2.74 -20.08 1.70
CA ALA A 21 -1.31 -19.89 2.05
C ALA A 21 -0.35 -20.34 0.95
N ASP A 22 -0.69 -21.44 0.26
CA ASP A 22 0.14 -22.01 -0.82
C ASP A 22 -0.31 -21.61 -2.23
N LYS A 23 -1.29 -20.70 -2.33
CA LYS A 23 -1.77 -20.24 -3.64
C LYS A 23 -1.06 -18.94 -4.02
N PRO A 24 -0.48 -18.85 -5.22
CA PRO A 24 0.18 -17.63 -5.68
C PRO A 24 -0.82 -16.49 -5.86
N ILE A 25 -0.30 -15.27 -5.84
CA ILE A 25 -1.06 -14.08 -6.20
C ILE A 25 -1.46 -14.19 -7.68
N ILE A 26 -2.73 -13.94 -7.98
CA ILE A 26 -3.27 -13.98 -9.34
C ILE A 26 -3.76 -12.60 -9.70
N ALA A 27 -3.28 -12.06 -10.82
CA ALA A 27 -3.80 -10.83 -11.38
C ALA A 27 -5.23 -11.04 -11.90
N LEU A 28 -6.14 -10.14 -11.51
CA LEU A 28 -7.50 -10.15 -12.05
C LEU A 28 -7.48 -9.78 -13.54
N PRO A 29 -8.43 -10.33 -14.34
CA PRO A 29 -8.64 -9.86 -15.70
C PRO A 29 -8.93 -8.35 -15.70
N MET A 30 -8.37 -7.65 -16.68
CA MET A 30 -8.59 -6.20 -16.79
C MET A 30 -10.07 -5.92 -17.04
N PRO A 31 -10.74 -5.14 -16.16
CA PRO A 31 -12.16 -4.84 -16.33
C PRO A 31 -12.40 -3.87 -17.49
N ASP A 32 -13.60 -3.90 -18.09
CA ASP A 32 -13.98 -2.93 -19.11
C ASP A 32 -14.32 -1.55 -18.51
N ARG A 33 -14.61 -1.51 -17.21
CA ARG A 33 -14.98 -0.27 -16.51
C ARG A 33 -14.58 -0.35 -15.04
N VAL A 34 -14.15 0.79 -14.49
CA VAL A 34 -13.87 0.95 -13.06
C VAL A 34 -14.62 2.16 -12.50
N ILE A 35 -14.99 2.06 -11.22
CA ILE A 35 -15.56 3.16 -10.44
C ILE A 35 -14.56 3.45 -9.33
N LEU A 36 -13.88 4.60 -9.41
CA LEU A 36 -12.83 5.00 -8.47
C LEU A 36 -13.38 6.07 -7.53
N HIS A 37 -13.64 5.67 -6.30
CA HIS A 37 -14.06 6.59 -5.24
C HIS A 37 -12.93 7.54 -4.87
N VAL A 38 -13.26 8.81 -4.62
CA VAL A 38 -12.26 9.80 -4.15
C VAL A 38 -12.02 9.73 -2.64
N SER A 39 -12.81 8.93 -1.93
CA SER A 39 -12.66 8.63 -0.50
C SER A 39 -12.19 7.20 -0.31
N GLN A 40 -10.93 6.92 -0.68
CA GLN A 40 -10.31 5.60 -0.52
C GLN A 40 -9.33 5.56 0.67
N HIS A 41 -9.29 6.60 1.49
CA HIS A 41 -8.33 6.78 2.56
C HIS A 41 -8.95 7.51 3.75
N LYS A 42 -8.31 7.43 4.89
CA LYS A 42 -8.69 8.20 6.08
C LYS A 42 -8.41 9.68 5.88
N GLY A 43 -9.30 10.54 6.36
CA GLY A 43 -9.17 12.00 6.31
C GLY A 43 -10.09 12.64 5.27
N ALA A 44 -9.69 13.78 4.73
CA ALA A 44 -10.50 14.51 3.76
C ALA A 44 -10.53 13.76 2.42
N PRO A 45 -11.71 13.59 1.78
CA PRO A 45 -11.79 13.03 0.44
C PRO A 45 -10.90 13.78 -0.55
N ALA A 46 -10.33 13.09 -1.52
CA ALA A 46 -9.63 13.72 -2.63
C ALA A 46 -10.60 14.54 -3.49
N LYS A 47 -10.08 15.50 -4.25
CA LYS A 47 -10.85 16.37 -5.14
C LYS A 47 -10.53 16.03 -6.58
N THR A 48 -11.53 15.65 -7.35
CA THR A 48 -11.39 15.37 -8.80
C THR A 48 -10.84 16.58 -9.55
N ILE A 49 -9.93 16.33 -10.48
CA ILE A 49 -9.32 17.35 -11.34
C ILE A 49 -9.66 17.16 -12.82
N LEU A 50 -10.37 16.09 -13.14
CA LEU A 50 -10.73 15.71 -14.51
C LEU A 50 -12.21 15.95 -14.80
N LYS A 51 -12.54 16.04 -16.09
CA LYS A 51 -13.89 16.21 -16.63
C LYS A 51 -14.33 14.96 -17.38
N ILE A 52 -15.62 14.82 -17.56
CA ILE A 52 -16.19 13.81 -18.47
C ILE A 52 -15.61 14.05 -19.86
N THR A 53 -15.25 12.99 -20.55
CA THR A 53 -14.55 12.90 -21.85
C THR A 53 -13.02 13.04 -21.80
N ASP A 54 -12.43 13.39 -20.66
CA ASP A 54 -10.96 13.37 -20.54
C ASP A 54 -10.42 11.95 -20.71
N LYS A 55 -9.30 11.81 -21.42
CA LYS A 55 -8.56 10.55 -21.53
C LYS A 55 -7.50 10.49 -20.47
N VAL A 56 -7.30 9.29 -19.92
CA VAL A 56 -6.29 9.02 -18.89
C VAL A 56 -5.48 7.78 -19.23
N ALA A 57 -4.20 7.82 -18.91
CA ALA A 57 -3.36 6.62 -18.84
C ALA A 57 -3.51 5.94 -17.48
N CYS A 58 -3.17 4.65 -17.40
CA CYS A 58 -3.05 3.97 -16.11
C CYS A 58 -1.96 4.65 -15.28
N GLY A 59 -2.25 5.01 -14.03
CA GLY A 59 -1.35 5.76 -13.16
C GLY A 59 -1.52 7.28 -13.18
N ASP A 60 -2.27 7.84 -14.13
CA ASP A 60 -2.56 9.27 -14.13
C ASP A 60 -3.35 9.69 -12.88
N LYS A 61 -2.97 10.84 -12.32
CA LYS A 61 -3.68 11.42 -11.18
C LYS A 61 -5.05 11.93 -11.60
N ILE A 62 -6.11 11.37 -11.04
CA ILE A 62 -7.50 11.74 -11.33
C ILE A 62 -8.12 12.61 -10.24
N ALA A 63 -7.55 12.58 -9.04
CA ALA A 63 -7.96 13.46 -7.95
C ALA A 63 -6.74 13.83 -7.09
N VAL A 64 -6.70 15.07 -6.62
CA VAL A 64 -5.67 15.61 -5.73
C VAL A 64 -6.10 15.50 -4.27
N ALA A 65 -5.14 15.46 -3.36
CA ALA A 65 -5.42 15.42 -1.92
C ALA A 65 -6.33 16.59 -1.50
N GLY A 66 -7.36 16.32 -0.70
CA GLY A 66 -8.33 17.30 -0.22
C GLY A 66 -7.90 18.09 1.02
N GLY A 67 -6.77 17.70 1.64
CA GLY A 67 -6.23 18.32 2.84
C GLY A 67 -4.92 17.67 3.27
N PHE A 68 -4.41 18.01 4.46
CA PHE A 68 -3.16 17.42 4.96
C PHE A 68 -3.30 15.90 5.19
N VAL A 69 -4.35 15.48 5.89
CA VAL A 69 -4.69 14.05 6.01
C VAL A 69 -5.59 13.68 4.84
N SER A 70 -4.99 13.35 3.72
CA SER A 70 -5.64 12.96 2.47
C SER A 70 -4.57 12.34 1.55
N ALA A 71 -5.00 11.68 0.48
CA ALA A 71 -4.11 11.15 -0.54
C ALA A 71 -4.71 11.36 -1.93
N PRO A 72 -3.91 11.60 -2.97
CA PRO A 72 -4.40 11.62 -4.34
C PRO A 72 -4.90 10.25 -4.78
N VAL A 73 -5.76 10.22 -5.78
CA VAL A 73 -6.27 8.99 -6.41
C VAL A 73 -5.83 8.96 -7.86
N HIS A 74 -5.43 7.78 -8.32
CA HIS A 74 -4.88 7.56 -9.66
C HIS A 74 -5.78 6.60 -10.46
N ALA A 75 -5.75 6.74 -11.77
CA ALA A 75 -6.44 5.85 -12.69
C ALA A 75 -5.86 4.43 -12.61
N SER A 76 -6.69 3.44 -12.33
CA SER A 76 -6.26 2.02 -12.29
C SER A 76 -6.26 1.35 -13.66
N ILE A 77 -6.86 1.98 -14.66
CA ILE A 77 -6.88 1.56 -16.06
C ILE A 77 -6.73 2.78 -16.97
N ALA A 78 -6.20 2.57 -18.17
CA ALA A 78 -6.24 3.59 -19.21
C ALA A 78 -7.63 3.62 -19.87
N GLY A 79 -8.10 4.82 -20.18
CA GLY A 79 -9.43 4.95 -20.76
C GLY A 79 -9.96 6.36 -20.81
N THR A 80 -11.28 6.48 -20.91
CA THR A 80 -12.00 7.74 -20.97
C THR A 80 -12.90 7.92 -19.75
N ILE A 81 -12.91 9.10 -19.17
CA ILE A 81 -13.83 9.46 -18.09
C ILE A 81 -15.24 9.55 -18.69
N ILE A 82 -16.11 8.62 -18.33
CA ILE A 82 -17.50 8.57 -18.84
C ILE A 82 -18.53 9.04 -17.82
N GLY A 83 -18.14 9.30 -16.58
CA GLY A 83 -19.03 9.77 -15.53
C GLY A 83 -18.30 10.20 -14.27
N ALA A 84 -18.95 11.07 -13.52
CA ALA A 84 -18.57 11.48 -12.17
C ALA A 84 -19.84 11.73 -11.36
N GLY A 85 -19.84 11.35 -10.09
CA GLY A 85 -21.01 11.52 -9.23
C GLY A 85 -20.96 10.63 -7.99
N ASN A 86 -22.12 10.44 -7.36
CA ASN A 86 -22.24 9.57 -6.18
C ASN A 86 -22.54 8.13 -6.60
N PHE A 87 -21.68 7.23 -6.18
CA PHE A 87 -21.83 5.79 -6.37
C PHE A 87 -21.81 5.10 -4.99
N MET A 88 -22.39 3.91 -4.90
CA MET A 88 -22.38 3.13 -3.67
C MET A 88 -20.95 2.72 -3.33
N HIS A 89 -20.47 3.21 -2.20
CA HIS A 89 -19.15 2.85 -1.65
C HIS A 89 -19.22 1.46 -0.97
N PRO A 90 -18.15 0.67 -0.94
CA PRO A 90 -18.10 -0.61 -0.21
C PRO A 90 -18.51 -0.50 1.27
N MET A 91 -18.39 0.67 1.88
CA MET A 91 -18.86 0.94 3.24
C MET A 91 -20.40 1.11 3.37
N GLY A 92 -21.17 0.89 2.28
CA GLY A 92 -22.63 0.94 2.30
C GLY A 92 -23.25 2.34 2.23
N VAL A 93 -22.46 3.36 1.92
CA VAL A 93 -22.94 4.76 1.76
C VAL A 93 -22.55 5.32 0.38
N PRO A 94 -23.38 6.18 -0.23
CA PRO A 94 -23.00 6.86 -1.47
C PRO A 94 -21.81 7.79 -1.23
N SER A 95 -20.83 7.76 -2.13
CA SER A 95 -19.72 8.70 -2.12
C SER A 95 -19.30 9.09 -3.53
N GLN A 96 -18.65 10.24 -3.65
CA GLN A 96 -18.12 10.75 -4.91
C GLN A 96 -17.14 9.78 -5.56
N ALA A 97 -17.34 9.52 -6.84
CA ALA A 97 -16.45 8.66 -7.63
C ALA A 97 -16.34 9.13 -9.07
N VAL A 98 -15.32 8.67 -9.75
CA VAL A 98 -15.06 8.84 -11.19
C VAL A 98 -15.22 7.49 -11.86
N VAL A 99 -15.89 7.46 -13.02
CA VAL A 99 -16.06 6.24 -13.82
C VAL A 99 -15.17 6.33 -15.04
N ILE A 100 -14.29 5.32 -15.21
CA ILE A 100 -13.41 5.19 -16.37
C ILE A 100 -13.87 3.99 -17.19
N GLU A 101 -14.11 4.19 -18.47
CA GLU A 101 -14.30 3.12 -19.44
C GLU A 101 -12.96 2.82 -20.12
N ARG A 102 -12.58 1.54 -20.13
CA ARG A 102 -11.27 1.10 -20.61
C ARG A 102 -11.10 1.37 -22.11
N ASP A 103 -9.96 1.90 -22.48
CA ASP A 103 -9.48 1.87 -23.86
C ASP A 103 -8.74 0.54 -24.07
N LYS A 104 -9.30 -0.35 -24.92
CA LYS A 104 -8.74 -1.69 -25.17
C LYS A 104 -7.45 -1.64 -25.99
N GLU A 105 -7.19 -0.56 -26.67
CA GLU A 105 -5.98 -0.34 -27.48
C GLU A 105 -4.84 0.31 -26.65
N ALA A 106 -5.15 0.82 -25.45
CA ALA A 106 -4.16 1.48 -24.63
C ALA A 106 -3.20 0.44 -23.97
N HIS A 107 -1.93 0.72 -24.06
CA HIS A 107 -0.90 -0.02 -23.33
C HIS A 107 -0.80 0.45 -21.88
N MET A 108 -0.34 -0.45 -20.99
CA MET A 108 0.02 -0.09 -19.63
C MET A 108 1.14 0.95 -19.67
N THR A 109 1.06 1.95 -18.79
CA THR A 109 2.16 2.91 -18.61
C THR A 109 3.41 2.16 -18.15
N GLU A 110 4.51 2.31 -18.88
CA GLU A 110 5.81 1.84 -18.40
C GLU A 110 6.29 2.76 -17.28
N TYR A 111 6.55 2.18 -16.11
CA TYR A 111 7.10 2.92 -15.00
C TYR A 111 8.63 2.93 -15.08
N ASN A 112 9.24 4.11 -15.04
CA ASN A 112 10.67 4.24 -14.85
C ASN A 112 10.99 3.97 -13.38
N TYR A 113 11.69 2.87 -13.14
CA TYR A 113 12.19 2.55 -11.80
C TYR A 113 13.46 3.36 -11.54
N GLU A 114 13.43 4.15 -10.47
CA GLU A 114 14.60 4.85 -9.95
C GLU A 114 15.04 4.20 -8.64
N ASP A 115 16.34 4.31 -8.33
CA ASP A 115 16.82 3.93 -7.01
C ASP A 115 16.33 4.96 -5.97
N GLY A 116 15.24 4.63 -5.30
CA GLY A 116 14.66 5.48 -4.26
C GLY A 116 15.62 5.75 -3.10
N LEU A 117 16.62 4.90 -2.88
CA LEU A 117 17.64 5.12 -1.85
C LEU A 117 18.68 6.19 -2.24
N ALA A 118 18.76 6.59 -3.51
CA ALA A 118 19.55 7.72 -3.94
C ALA A 118 18.90 9.09 -3.63
N LEU A 119 17.58 9.12 -3.45
CA LEU A 119 16.82 10.34 -3.19
C LEU A 119 17.00 10.84 -1.75
N SER A 120 16.80 12.14 -1.52
CA SER A 120 16.73 12.71 -0.17
C SER A 120 15.49 12.24 0.60
N PRO A 121 15.47 12.30 1.93
CA PRO A 121 14.30 11.98 2.74
C PRO A 121 13.04 12.77 2.34
N GLU A 122 13.20 14.05 2.02
CA GLU A 122 12.13 14.94 1.60
C GLU A 122 11.56 14.53 0.24
N GLU A 123 12.41 14.20 -0.73
CA GLU A 123 11.97 13.71 -2.04
C GLU A 123 11.24 12.37 -1.93
N ILE A 124 11.73 11.44 -1.11
CA ILE A 124 11.05 10.17 -0.85
C ILE A 124 9.65 10.42 -0.27
N LYS A 125 9.54 11.26 0.75
CA LYS A 125 8.26 11.61 1.37
C LYS A 125 7.30 12.26 0.39
N GLN A 126 7.80 13.18 -0.44
CA GLN A 126 7.01 13.81 -1.49
C GLN A 126 6.51 12.79 -2.51
N ARG A 127 7.36 11.87 -2.98
CA ARG A 127 6.94 10.81 -3.91
C ARG A 127 5.90 9.88 -3.29
N ILE A 128 6.07 9.48 -2.02
CA ILE A 128 5.06 8.70 -1.27
C ILE A 128 3.71 9.45 -1.24
N GLN A 129 3.74 10.74 -1.01
CA GLN A 129 2.53 11.58 -1.01
C GLN A 129 1.90 11.65 -2.40
N GLU A 130 2.70 11.99 -3.43
CA GLU A 130 2.22 12.15 -4.80
C GLU A 130 1.73 10.84 -5.42
N SER A 131 2.29 9.70 -5.03
CA SER A 131 1.84 8.37 -5.44
C SER A 131 0.59 7.89 -4.69
N GLY A 132 0.09 8.65 -3.71
CA GLY A 132 -1.13 8.29 -2.98
C GLY A 132 -0.99 7.06 -2.08
N VAL A 133 0.23 6.75 -1.61
CA VAL A 133 0.49 5.58 -0.79
C VAL A 133 -0.21 5.70 0.56
N VAL A 134 -1.03 4.70 0.89
CA VAL A 134 -1.77 4.60 2.16
C VAL A 134 -1.49 3.27 2.84
N GLY A 135 -1.77 3.18 4.14
CA GLY A 135 -1.64 1.93 4.86
C GLY A 135 -2.70 0.90 4.44
N LEU A 136 -2.27 -0.33 4.17
CA LEU A 136 -3.16 -1.41 3.72
C LEU A 136 -3.62 -2.35 4.86
N GLY A 137 -3.33 -2.02 6.11
CA GLY A 137 -3.76 -2.75 7.29
C GLY A 137 -5.16 -2.35 7.80
N GLY A 138 -6.06 -1.90 6.91
CA GLY A 138 -7.47 -1.63 7.21
C GLY A 138 -7.84 -0.16 7.38
N ALA A 139 -7.01 0.68 8.01
CA ALA A 139 -7.33 2.08 8.26
C ALA A 139 -7.10 3.00 7.05
N THR A 140 -6.40 2.55 6.02
CA THR A 140 -6.04 3.32 4.82
C THR A 140 -5.50 4.73 5.13
N PHE A 141 -4.69 4.83 6.19
CA PHE A 141 -4.14 6.11 6.64
C PHE A 141 -3.00 6.55 5.71
N PRO A 142 -2.96 7.82 5.25
CA PRO A 142 -1.93 8.31 4.33
C PRO A 142 -0.52 8.14 4.90
N THR A 143 0.35 7.46 4.16
CA THR A 143 1.69 7.09 4.63
C THR A 143 2.58 8.31 4.84
N HIS A 144 2.52 9.32 3.96
CA HIS A 144 3.29 10.55 4.13
C HIS A 144 2.97 11.28 5.45
N VAL A 145 1.72 11.18 5.94
CA VAL A 145 1.32 11.76 7.23
C VAL A 145 1.95 10.98 8.39
N LYS A 146 2.00 9.63 8.30
CA LYS A 146 2.69 8.81 9.30
C LYS A 146 4.18 9.14 9.38
N LEU A 147 4.79 9.48 8.24
CA LEU A 147 6.21 9.84 8.14
C LEU A 147 6.49 11.32 8.49
N THR A 148 5.45 12.11 8.74
CA THR A 148 5.58 13.49 9.19
C THR A 148 5.50 13.52 10.70
N THR A 149 6.65 13.57 11.36
CA THR A 149 6.75 13.72 12.82
C THR A 149 7.54 14.98 13.15
N ASN A 150 7.16 15.64 14.22
CA ASN A 150 7.81 16.86 14.68
C ASN A 150 9.16 16.60 15.35
N ASP A 151 9.42 15.36 15.76
CA ASP A 151 10.65 14.99 16.46
C ASP A 151 11.04 13.53 16.14
N THR A 152 11.92 13.37 15.16
CA THR A 152 12.49 12.06 14.79
C THR A 152 13.54 11.58 15.80
N SER A 153 14.06 12.46 16.67
CA SER A 153 15.12 12.11 17.63
C SER A 153 14.69 11.07 18.66
N LYS A 154 13.39 10.91 18.85
CA LYS A 154 12.78 9.91 19.75
C LYS A 154 12.53 8.55 19.09
N LEU A 155 12.76 8.45 17.77
CA LEU A 155 12.57 7.23 17.02
C LEU A 155 13.90 6.50 16.89
N ASP A 156 13.99 5.30 17.42
CA ASP A 156 15.18 4.44 17.34
C ASP A 156 14.96 3.20 16.47
N THR A 157 13.70 2.83 16.23
CA THR A 157 13.35 1.59 15.53
C THR A 157 12.12 1.78 14.67
N VAL A 158 12.17 1.25 13.45
CA VAL A 158 11.00 1.05 12.57
C VAL A 158 10.61 -0.42 12.62
N ILE A 159 9.34 -0.69 12.89
CA ILE A 159 8.80 -2.05 12.88
C ILE A 159 7.86 -2.20 11.69
N LEU A 160 8.20 -3.10 10.77
CA LEU A 160 7.31 -3.55 9.70
C LEU A 160 6.42 -4.67 10.25
N ASN A 161 5.13 -4.45 10.26
CA ASN A 161 4.15 -5.44 10.70
C ASN A 161 3.80 -6.39 9.54
N GLY A 162 4.29 -7.62 9.61
CA GLY A 162 3.99 -8.71 8.68
C GLY A 162 3.01 -9.74 9.25
N ALA A 163 2.15 -9.33 10.20
CA ALA A 163 1.10 -10.19 10.73
C ALA A 163 -0.19 -10.03 9.92
N ASP A 164 -0.77 -11.16 9.46
CA ASP A 164 -2.14 -11.19 8.93
C ASP A 164 -3.12 -11.12 10.11
N CYS A 165 -3.88 -10.03 10.22
CA CYS A 165 -4.73 -9.75 11.38
C CYS A 165 -5.87 -10.78 11.57
N GLU A 166 -6.46 -11.26 10.47
CA GLU A 166 -7.59 -12.17 10.49
C GLU A 166 -7.16 -13.63 10.27
N PRO A 167 -7.83 -14.59 10.93
CA PRO A 167 -7.44 -16.00 10.88
C PRO A 167 -7.35 -16.60 9.47
N ALA A 168 -8.22 -16.18 8.54
CA ALA A 168 -8.28 -16.72 7.18
C ALA A 168 -7.42 -15.95 6.15
N LEU A 169 -6.91 -14.74 6.47
CA LEU A 169 -6.11 -13.94 5.54
C LEU A 169 -4.72 -14.52 5.34
N THR A 170 -4.24 -14.40 4.10
CA THR A 170 -2.88 -14.79 3.68
C THR A 170 -2.23 -13.73 2.79
N THR A 171 -2.77 -12.52 2.78
CA THR A 171 -2.33 -11.44 1.89
C THR A 171 -0.90 -11.05 2.17
N ASP A 172 -0.58 -10.74 3.45
CA ASP A 172 0.77 -10.34 3.83
C ASP A 172 1.75 -11.52 3.69
N HIS A 173 1.31 -12.75 4.01
CA HIS A 173 2.11 -13.95 3.82
C HIS A 173 2.53 -14.12 2.35
N ARG A 174 1.58 -14.03 1.42
CA ARG A 174 1.87 -14.17 -0.02
C ARG A 174 2.75 -13.03 -0.54
N MET A 175 2.48 -11.79 -0.14
CA MET A 175 3.33 -10.65 -0.48
C MET A 175 4.77 -10.85 0.02
N MET A 176 4.96 -11.34 1.23
CA MET A 176 6.29 -11.63 1.76
C MET A 176 7.03 -12.71 0.96
N LEU A 177 6.33 -13.73 0.45
CA LEU A 177 6.96 -14.80 -0.33
C LEU A 177 7.23 -14.41 -1.79
N GLU A 178 6.37 -13.60 -2.39
CA GLU A 178 6.43 -13.28 -3.83
C GLU A 178 7.15 -11.95 -4.11
N HIS A 179 7.14 -11.00 -3.16
CA HIS A 179 7.71 -9.66 -3.30
C HIS A 179 8.62 -9.24 -2.11
N PRO A 180 9.53 -10.12 -1.65
CA PRO A 180 10.32 -9.82 -0.45
C PRO A 180 11.28 -8.64 -0.64
N ASP A 181 11.84 -8.44 -1.84
CA ASP A 181 12.80 -7.36 -2.10
C ASP A 181 12.13 -6.00 -2.07
N GLU A 182 10.93 -5.88 -2.62
CA GLU A 182 10.12 -4.66 -2.57
C GLU A 182 9.76 -4.30 -1.13
N ILE A 183 9.45 -5.29 -0.31
CA ILE A 183 9.14 -5.10 1.11
C ILE A 183 10.37 -4.61 1.88
N ILE A 184 11.54 -5.22 1.67
CA ILE A 184 12.80 -4.80 2.30
C ILE A 184 13.15 -3.37 1.85
N ASN A 185 13.06 -3.08 0.56
CA ASN A 185 13.33 -1.73 0.04
C ASN A 185 12.36 -0.70 0.59
N GLY A 186 11.07 -1.03 0.70
CA GLY A 186 10.08 -0.17 1.36
C GLY A 186 10.44 0.16 2.80
N LEU A 187 10.88 -0.83 3.58
CA LEU A 187 11.36 -0.62 4.95
C LEU A 187 12.59 0.30 4.97
N ARG A 188 13.56 0.10 4.08
CA ARG A 188 14.76 0.94 3.97
C ARG A 188 14.42 2.40 3.65
N LEU A 189 13.47 2.62 2.73
CA LEU A 189 12.99 3.97 2.40
C LEU A 189 12.36 4.65 3.60
N VAL A 190 11.51 3.95 4.36
CA VAL A 190 10.91 4.48 5.59
C VAL A 190 11.98 4.79 6.65
N MET A 191 12.94 3.90 6.85
CA MET A 191 14.07 4.11 7.77
C MET A 191 14.88 5.35 7.38
N LYS A 192 15.14 5.55 6.07
CA LYS A 192 15.85 6.72 5.56
C LYS A 192 15.08 8.00 5.81
N VAL A 193 13.78 8.04 5.52
CA VAL A 193 12.93 9.21 5.77
C VAL A 193 12.89 9.60 7.25
N LEU A 194 12.83 8.62 8.13
CA LEU A 194 12.78 8.83 9.59
C LEU A 194 14.15 8.97 10.25
N ASN A 195 15.23 8.84 9.48
CA ASN A 195 16.63 8.80 9.97
C ASN A 195 16.83 7.76 11.09
N VAL A 196 16.22 6.60 10.95
CA VAL A 196 16.29 5.48 11.90
C VAL A 196 17.22 4.39 11.35
N LYS A 197 18.11 3.89 12.18
CA LYS A 197 19.11 2.88 11.77
C LYS A 197 18.68 1.43 12.00
N LYS A 198 17.63 1.21 12.80
CA LYS A 198 17.17 -0.11 13.16
C LYS A 198 15.79 -0.39 12.55
N GLY A 199 15.71 -1.42 11.72
CA GLY A 199 14.48 -1.98 11.18
C GLY A 199 14.20 -3.35 11.77
N ILE A 200 12.94 -3.66 12.05
CA ILE A 200 12.51 -4.99 12.49
C ILE A 200 11.35 -5.40 11.59
N ILE A 201 11.42 -6.61 11.02
CA ILE A 201 10.30 -7.24 10.32
C ILE A 201 9.67 -8.24 11.30
N ALA A 202 8.44 -7.96 11.72
CA ALA A 202 7.71 -8.78 12.68
C ALA A 202 6.74 -9.71 11.93
N ILE A 203 6.99 -11.01 11.98
CA ILE A 203 6.23 -12.04 11.28
C ILE A 203 5.74 -13.07 12.32
N GLU A 204 4.51 -13.53 12.16
CA GLU A 204 3.96 -14.59 13.01
C GLU A 204 4.68 -15.93 12.76
N ASN A 205 4.85 -16.72 13.82
CA ASN A 205 5.54 -18.01 13.77
C ASN A 205 4.80 -19.12 13.00
N ASN A 206 3.59 -18.86 12.54
CA ASN A 206 2.86 -19.74 11.62
C ASN A 206 3.27 -19.54 10.14
N LYS A 207 4.23 -18.64 9.85
CA LYS A 207 4.76 -18.30 8.52
C LYS A 207 6.28 -18.54 8.44
N MET A 208 6.73 -19.73 8.89
CA MET A 208 8.16 -20.04 8.98
C MET A 208 8.91 -19.90 7.65
N ASN A 209 8.27 -20.27 6.53
CA ASN A 209 8.85 -20.12 5.19
C ASN A 209 9.14 -18.64 4.82
N ALA A 210 8.29 -17.70 5.24
CA ALA A 210 8.55 -16.28 5.06
C ALA A 210 9.69 -15.80 5.99
N ILE A 211 9.72 -16.24 7.25
CA ILE A 211 10.78 -15.93 8.21
C ILE A 211 12.14 -16.38 7.67
N GLU A 212 12.24 -17.63 7.21
CA GLU A 212 13.48 -18.20 6.66
C GLU A 212 13.93 -17.45 5.39
N LEU A 213 12.98 -17.05 4.53
CA LEU A 213 13.27 -16.28 3.33
C LEU A 213 13.89 -14.92 3.68
N PHE A 214 13.27 -14.18 4.62
CA PHE A 214 13.77 -12.87 5.03
C PHE A 214 15.10 -12.98 5.79
N ASP A 215 15.27 -13.98 6.66
CA ASP A 215 16.55 -14.19 7.37
C ASP A 215 17.68 -14.45 6.38
N LYS A 216 17.45 -15.29 5.36
CA LYS A 216 18.42 -15.55 4.30
C LYS A 216 18.75 -14.29 3.48
N LYS A 217 17.74 -13.48 3.11
CA LYS A 217 17.96 -12.25 2.32
C LYS A 217 18.72 -11.20 3.12
N LEU A 218 18.33 -10.98 4.37
CA LEU A 218 18.98 -9.99 5.25
C LEU A 218 20.38 -10.41 5.72
N ALA A 219 20.76 -11.68 5.63
CA ALA A 219 22.11 -12.13 5.93
C ALA A 219 23.11 -11.83 4.78
N GLN A 220 22.62 -11.48 3.60
CA GLN A 220 23.42 -11.15 2.41
C GLN A 220 23.65 -9.63 2.25
N ASP A 221 23.02 -8.83 3.10
CA ASP A 221 23.11 -7.37 3.20
C ASP A 221 24.12 -6.97 4.29
#